data_ce5275c9ec6d6d27721a28477b7bf943
#
_entry.id   ce5275c9ec6d6d27721a28477b7bf943
#
_cell.length_a   1.000
_cell.length_b   1.000
_cell.length_c   1.000
_cell.angle_alpha   90.00
_cell.angle_beta   90.00
_cell.angle_gamma   90.00
#
_symmetry.space_group_name_H-M   'P 1'
#
loop_
_entity.id
_entity.type
_entity.pdbx_description
1 polymer ?
#
loop_
_entity_poly.entity_id
_entity_poly.type
_entity_poly.pdbx_seq_one_letter_code
_entity_poly.pdbx_strand_id
1 'polypeptide(L)'
;MSFAVEHVGERFGSAVTGFMQATLGNLPEFFVVVFALQAGQLVIAQTAILGSILVNALLVLGLVIVVGARRVPDGLMRFGERLPNDTATLLLISTLIIILIGLADSSHDPASHHVEAISVIGAVAILVVYVSWLVPYLRSPTTSEPAKASRLGLATGVGLLVLGGVGSAFVSDWFVQALQPTIRTLHISRAFAGLVIVAIAGNGVEHAVGIALAHRDKPELAISVVKNSVAQIAAFLYPALVIISLLLSTRLTFAIAPVYIGALAGSAIIVWQITGDGEATVFEGVALIAAFVILATVAAYEG
;
A
#
# COMPACT_ATOMS: atom_id res chain seq x y z
N MET A 1 -4.71 16.35 6.33
CA MET A 1 -3.56 15.59 6.82
C MET A 1 -2.24 15.97 6.16
N SER A 2 -2.05 15.85 4.87
CA SER A 2 -0.77 16.13 4.18
C SER A 2 -0.13 17.47 4.57
N PHE A 3 -0.91 18.55 4.61
CA PHE A 3 -0.45 19.86 5.05
C PHE A 3 0.14 19.87 6.49
N ALA A 4 -0.52 19.18 7.41
CA ALA A 4 -0.07 19.10 8.79
C ALA A 4 1.19 18.22 8.94
N VAL A 5 1.26 17.11 8.18
CA VAL A 5 2.44 16.24 8.13
C VAL A 5 3.65 16.99 7.60
N GLU A 6 3.49 17.74 6.51
CA GLU A 6 4.56 18.55 5.94
C GLU A 6 5.13 19.52 6.96
N HIS A 7 4.27 20.29 7.64
CA HIS A 7 4.68 21.29 8.62
C HIS A 7 5.30 20.73 9.91
N VAL A 8 4.81 19.56 10.36
CA VAL A 8 5.42 18.87 11.52
C VAL A 8 6.73 18.22 11.10
N GLY A 9 6.75 17.57 9.93
CA GLY A 9 7.88 16.83 9.40
C GLY A 9 9.08 17.73 9.06
N GLU A 10 8.84 18.96 8.55
CA GLU A 10 9.89 19.94 8.25
C GLU A 10 10.87 20.17 9.42
N ARG A 11 10.43 19.91 10.67
CA ARG A 11 11.27 20.03 11.86
C ARG A 11 12.21 18.85 12.09
N PHE A 12 11.90 17.69 11.47
CA PHE A 12 12.61 16.42 11.69
C PHE A 12 13.42 15.96 10.47
N GLY A 13 13.37 16.73 9.37
CA GLY A 13 14.08 16.42 8.13
C GLY A 13 13.20 15.67 7.11
N SER A 14 13.65 15.66 5.86
CA SER A 14 12.87 15.16 4.71
C SER A 14 12.54 13.68 4.78
N ALA A 15 13.45 12.84 5.29
CA ALA A 15 13.21 11.41 5.44
C ALA A 15 12.11 11.11 6.46
N VAL A 16 12.12 11.79 7.61
CA VAL A 16 11.07 11.65 8.64
C VAL A 16 9.74 12.19 8.13
N THR A 17 9.76 13.32 7.40
CA THR A 17 8.55 13.87 6.77
C THR A 17 7.93 12.87 5.79
N GLY A 18 8.72 12.28 4.91
CA GLY A 18 8.26 11.27 3.95
C GLY A 18 7.69 10.03 4.63
N PHE A 19 8.37 9.54 5.68
CA PHE A 19 7.87 8.42 6.48
C PHE A 19 6.54 8.74 7.17
N MET A 20 6.43 9.91 7.83
CA MET A 20 5.19 10.36 8.46
C MET A 20 4.06 10.51 7.42
N GLN A 21 4.36 11.07 6.26
CA GLN A 21 3.38 11.28 5.21
C GLN A 21 2.80 9.95 4.71
N ALA A 22 3.65 8.98 4.45
CA ALA A 22 3.21 7.68 3.98
C ALA A 22 2.49 6.88 5.10
N THR A 23 2.96 6.93 6.36
CA THR A 23 2.29 6.24 7.48
C THR A 23 0.91 6.84 7.79
N LEU A 24 0.82 8.16 7.83
CA LEU A 24 -0.44 8.86 8.10
C LEU A 24 -1.36 8.90 6.86
N GLY A 25 -0.79 8.78 5.66
CA GLY A 25 -1.53 8.61 4.42
C GLY A 25 -2.33 7.30 4.41
N ASN A 26 -1.79 6.23 4.97
CA ASN A 26 -2.42 4.92 5.06
C ASN A 26 -3.40 4.76 6.26
N LEU A 27 -3.69 5.83 7.01
CA LEU A 27 -4.68 5.75 8.10
C LEU A 27 -6.10 5.40 7.63
N PRO A 28 -6.60 5.88 6.49
CA PRO A 28 -7.90 5.44 5.99
C PRO A 28 -7.98 3.93 5.81
N GLU A 29 -6.97 3.31 5.18
CA GLU A 29 -6.89 1.86 5.01
C GLU A 29 -6.85 1.13 6.35
N PHE A 30 -6.01 1.61 7.25
CA PHE A 30 -5.92 1.05 8.61
C PHE A 30 -7.30 0.98 9.26
N PHE A 31 -8.03 2.08 9.29
CA PHE A 31 -9.36 2.14 9.91
C PHE A 31 -10.40 1.31 9.16
N VAL A 32 -10.41 1.34 7.82
CA VAL A 32 -11.33 0.51 7.03
C VAL A 32 -11.13 -0.97 7.34
N VAL A 33 -9.88 -1.44 7.41
CA VAL A 33 -9.59 -2.85 7.74
C VAL A 33 -9.99 -3.18 9.16
N VAL A 34 -9.67 -2.32 10.14
CA VAL A 34 -10.06 -2.54 11.55
C VAL A 34 -11.58 -2.63 11.68
N PHE A 35 -12.33 -1.71 11.08
CA PHE A 35 -13.80 -1.71 11.16
C PHE A 35 -14.40 -2.88 10.37
N ALA A 36 -13.82 -3.27 9.24
CA ALA A 36 -14.25 -4.46 8.52
C ALA A 36 -14.06 -5.73 9.38
N LEU A 37 -12.93 -5.87 10.08
CA LEU A 37 -12.69 -6.98 11.01
C LEU A 37 -13.65 -6.96 12.21
N GLN A 38 -13.93 -5.80 12.78
CA GLN A 38 -14.91 -5.66 13.86
C GLN A 38 -16.32 -6.05 13.40
N ALA A 39 -16.66 -5.76 12.14
CA ALA A 39 -17.93 -6.14 11.52
C ALA A 39 -17.96 -7.61 11.02
N GLY A 40 -16.93 -8.43 11.29
CA GLY A 40 -16.83 -9.81 10.83
C GLY A 40 -16.64 -9.98 9.32
N GLN A 41 -16.17 -8.94 8.63
CA GLN A 41 -16.03 -8.90 7.17
C GLN A 41 -14.59 -9.25 6.75
N LEU A 42 -14.13 -10.46 7.08
CA LEU A 42 -12.74 -10.89 6.82
C LEU A 42 -12.34 -10.76 5.34
N VAL A 43 -13.20 -11.18 4.42
CA VAL A 43 -12.91 -11.11 2.96
C VAL A 43 -12.67 -9.66 2.53
N ILE A 44 -13.49 -8.72 2.98
CA ILE A 44 -13.31 -7.30 2.66
C ILE A 44 -12.01 -6.77 3.27
N ALA A 45 -11.71 -7.13 4.53
CA ALA A 45 -10.48 -6.71 5.19
C ALA A 45 -9.22 -7.21 4.44
N GLN A 46 -9.17 -8.49 4.09
CA GLN A 46 -8.06 -9.09 3.34
C GLN A 46 -7.93 -8.48 1.96
N THR A 47 -9.03 -8.41 1.21
CA THR A 47 -9.00 -7.90 -0.17
C THR A 47 -8.77 -6.40 -0.24
N ALA A 48 -9.14 -5.62 0.78
CA ALA A 48 -8.81 -4.20 0.87
C ALA A 48 -7.29 -3.98 0.97
N ILE A 49 -6.60 -4.72 1.84
CA ILE A 49 -5.14 -4.61 1.98
C ILE A 49 -4.44 -5.07 0.70
N LEU A 50 -4.84 -6.23 0.17
CA LEU A 50 -4.27 -6.75 -1.08
C LEU A 50 -4.55 -5.80 -2.24
N GLY A 51 -5.76 -5.26 -2.29
CA GLY A 51 -6.16 -4.25 -3.26
C GLY A 51 -5.27 -3.00 -3.20
N SER A 52 -5.03 -2.47 -2.00
CA SER A 52 -4.15 -1.32 -1.82
C SER A 52 -2.72 -1.59 -2.31
N ILE A 53 -2.17 -2.79 -2.06
CA ILE A 53 -0.88 -3.19 -2.63
C ILE A 53 -0.95 -3.26 -4.17
N LEU A 54 -1.94 -3.98 -4.71
CA LEU A 54 -2.03 -4.28 -6.15
C LEU A 54 -2.48 -3.08 -6.99
N VAL A 55 -3.38 -2.22 -6.48
CA VAL A 55 -3.75 -0.95 -7.13
C VAL A 55 -2.53 -0.04 -7.24
N ASN A 56 -1.78 0.14 -6.15
CA ASN A 56 -0.57 0.96 -6.18
C ASN A 56 0.52 0.34 -7.07
N ALA A 57 0.77 -0.97 -6.94
CA ALA A 57 1.84 -1.66 -7.66
C ALA A 57 1.58 -1.81 -9.17
N LEU A 58 0.32 -1.93 -9.59
CA LEU A 58 -0.06 -2.19 -10.97
C LEU A 58 -0.73 -0.97 -11.62
N LEU A 59 -1.89 -0.54 -11.08
CA LEU A 59 -2.67 0.53 -11.72
C LEU A 59 -1.96 1.88 -11.62
N VAL A 60 -1.61 2.30 -10.41
CA VAL A 60 -1.08 3.65 -10.18
C VAL A 60 0.34 3.77 -10.69
N LEU A 61 1.18 2.77 -10.43
CA LEU A 61 2.54 2.73 -10.99
C LEU A 61 2.50 2.72 -12.51
N GLY A 62 1.63 1.91 -13.11
CA GLY A 62 1.43 1.89 -14.57
C GLY A 62 1.00 3.25 -15.12
N LEU A 63 0.04 3.93 -14.47
CA LEU A 63 -0.39 5.28 -14.88
C LEU A 63 0.74 6.31 -14.74
N VAL A 64 1.50 6.27 -13.64
CA VAL A 64 2.66 7.14 -13.40
C VAL A 64 3.70 6.96 -14.49
N ILE A 65 4.03 5.71 -14.85
CA ILE A 65 4.99 5.40 -15.93
C ILE A 65 4.45 5.89 -17.28
N VAL A 66 3.19 5.59 -17.62
CA VAL A 66 2.60 6.03 -18.91
C VAL A 66 2.61 7.55 -19.02
N VAL A 67 2.23 8.26 -17.95
CA VAL A 67 2.21 9.72 -17.94
C VAL A 67 3.62 10.30 -18.00
N GLY A 68 4.55 9.77 -17.20
CA GLY A 68 5.93 10.24 -17.15
C GLY A 68 6.70 9.97 -18.46
N ALA A 69 6.63 8.75 -19.00
CA ALA A 69 7.32 8.37 -20.24
C ALA A 69 6.81 9.15 -21.46
N ARG A 70 5.51 9.51 -21.51
CA ARG A 70 4.97 10.35 -22.61
C ARG A 70 5.45 11.80 -22.57
N ARG A 71 6.04 12.25 -21.46
CA ARG A 71 6.56 13.63 -21.33
C ARG A 71 7.98 13.76 -21.84
N VAL A 72 8.69 12.65 -22.00
CA VAL A 72 10.09 12.63 -22.46
C VAL A 72 10.15 12.33 -23.95
N PRO A 73 11.00 13.03 -24.73
CA PRO A 73 11.03 12.87 -26.18
C PRO A 73 11.39 11.46 -26.68
N ASP A 74 12.21 10.72 -25.92
CA ASP A 74 12.61 9.34 -26.22
C ASP A 74 11.63 8.28 -25.67
N GLY A 75 10.56 8.72 -24.96
CA GLY A 75 9.55 7.82 -24.40
C GLY A 75 10.05 6.97 -23.22
N LEU A 76 11.18 7.33 -22.62
CA LEU A 76 11.83 6.57 -21.56
C LEU A 76 11.87 7.39 -20.25
N MET A 77 11.02 7.05 -19.30
CA MET A 77 10.99 7.65 -17.97
C MET A 77 12.17 7.13 -17.16
N ARG A 78 13.05 8.03 -16.67
CA ARG A 78 14.23 7.67 -15.88
C ARG A 78 14.08 8.10 -14.43
N PHE A 79 14.54 7.25 -13.49
CA PHE A 79 14.51 7.48 -12.05
C PHE A 79 15.64 6.70 -11.34
N GLY A 80 15.93 7.03 -10.09
CA GLY A 80 16.99 6.34 -9.34
C GLY A 80 16.63 4.88 -9.02
N GLU A 81 17.58 3.98 -9.15
CA GLU A 81 17.39 2.53 -9.00
C GLU A 81 17.27 2.07 -7.54
N ARG A 82 17.90 2.77 -6.59
CA ARG A 82 18.05 2.29 -5.21
C ARG A 82 16.72 2.11 -4.50
N LEU A 83 15.87 3.14 -4.50
CA LEU A 83 14.60 3.09 -3.79
C LEU A 83 13.64 2.05 -4.40
N PRO A 84 13.46 1.97 -5.73
CA PRO A 84 12.68 0.91 -6.36
C PRO A 84 13.17 -0.51 -5.99
N ASN A 85 14.47 -0.74 -5.94
CA ASN A 85 15.04 -2.05 -5.57
C ASN A 85 14.84 -2.38 -4.08
N ASP A 86 15.07 -1.42 -3.18
CA ASP A 86 14.84 -1.61 -1.76
C ASP A 86 13.36 -1.94 -1.47
N THR A 87 12.43 -1.18 -2.06
CA THR A 87 10.99 -1.39 -1.90
C THR A 87 10.51 -2.68 -2.57
N ALA A 88 11.10 -3.08 -3.70
CA ALA A 88 10.84 -4.37 -4.33
C ALA A 88 11.30 -5.52 -3.43
N THR A 89 12.44 -5.41 -2.75
CA THR A 89 12.90 -6.41 -1.79
C THR A 89 11.91 -6.56 -0.62
N LEU A 90 11.40 -5.45 -0.06
CA LEU A 90 10.37 -5.48 0.97
C LEU A 90 9.08 -6.16 0.49
N LEU A 91 8.65 -5.85 -0.74
CA LEU A 91 7.47 -6.47 -1.33
C LEU A 91 7.67 -7.96 -1.56
N LEU A 92 8.82 -8.38 -2.12
CA LEU A 92 9.13 -9.77 -2.40
C LEU A 92 9.21 -10.62 -1.14
N ILE A 93 9.85 -10.15 -0.07
CA ILE A 93 9.93 -10.92 1.19
C ILE A 93 8.57 -11.02 1.88
N SER A 94 7.79 -9.94 1.89
CA SER A 94 6.43 -9.97 2.41
C SER A 94 5.55 -10.93 1.61
N THR A 95 5.64 -10.88 0.29
CA THR A 95 4.94 -11.76 -0.63
C THR A 95 5.33 -13.22 -0.40
N LEU A 96 6.63 -13.53 -0.24
CA LEU A 96 7.10 -14.89 0.02
C LEU A 96 6.48 -15.47 1.30
N ILE A 97 6.42 -14.70 2.37
CA ILE A 97 5.82 -15.13 3.64
C ILE A 97 4.31 -15.38 3.47
N ILE A 98 3.61 -14.47 2.78
CA ILE A 98 2.18 -14.62 2.47
C ILE A 98 1.94 -15.87 1.61
N ILE A 99 2.78 -16.11 0.59
CA ILE A 99 2.70 -17.30 -0.28
C ILE A 99 2.84 -18.57 0.54
N LEU A 100 3.86 -18.67 1.38
CA LEU A 100 4.12 -19.88 2.16
C LEU A 100 2.95 -20.22 3.08
N ILE A 101 2.38 -19.22 3.75
CA ILE A 101 1.26 -19.41 4.68
C ILE A 101 -0.03 -19.72 3.91
N GLY A 102 -0.32 -18.98 2.86
CA GLY A 102 -1.52 -19.19 2.06
C GLY A 102 -1.51 -20.51 1.29
N LEU A 103 -0.35 -20.96 0.80
CA LEU A 103 -0.21 -22.29 0.18
C LEU A 103 -0.37 -23.41 1.20
N ALA A 104 0.23 -23.29 2.40
CA ALA A 104 0.06 -24.27 3.46
C ALA A 104 -1.42 -24.42 3.83
N ASP A 105 -2.14 -23.31 3.94
CA ASP A 105 -3.58 -23.33 4.22
C ASP A 105 -4.39 -23.97 3.09
N SER A 106 -4.17 -23.54 1.86
CA SER A 106 -4.93 -24.02 0.70
C SER A 106 -4.65 -25.48 0.31
N SER A 107 -3.44 -25.97 0.58
CA SER A 107 -3.03 -27.37 0.34
C SER A 107 -3.37 -28.31 1.50
N HIS A 108 -3.96 -27.81 2.58
CA HIS A 108 -4.25 -28.59 3.80
C HIS A 108 -2.98 -29.24 4.39
N ASP A 109 -1.82 -28.57 4.28
CA ASP A 109 -0.58 -28.99 4.92
C ASP A 109 -0.76 -29.04 6.45
N PRO A 110 -0.07 -29.89 7.19
CA PRO A 110 -0.12 -29.88 8.67
C PRO A 110 0.10 -28.50 9.31
N ALA A 111 0.87 -27.60 8.68
CA ALA A 111 1.05 -26.22 9.13
C ALA A 111 -0.26 -25.39 9.10
N SER A 112 -1.25 -25.79 8.30
CA SER A 112 -2.57 -25.10 8.22
C SER A 112 -3.31 -25.09 9.55
N HIS A 113 -3.06 -26.06 10.44
CA HIS A 113 -3.62 -26.07 11.79
C HIS A 113 -3.07 -24.95 12.70
N HIS A 114 -2.01 -24.28 12.28
CA HIS A 114 -1.31 -23.23 13.03
C HIS A 114 -1.24 -21.89 12.29
N VAL A 115 -2.12 -21.64 11.32
CA VAL A 115 -2.12 -20.45 10.44
C VAL A 115 -2.05 -19.13 11.23
N GLU A 116 -2.79 -19.02 12.33
CA GLU A 116 -2.77 -17.81 13.16
C GLU A 116 -1.38 -17.57 13.77
N ALA A 117 -0.82 -18.60 14.42
CA ALA A 117 0.51 -18.50 15.06
C ALA A 117 1.62 -18.21 14.03
N ILE A 118 1.59 -18.91 12.88
CA ILE A 118 2.57 -18.71 11.81
C ILE A 118 2.40 -17.32 11.18
N SER A 119 1.17 -16.82 11.03
CA SER A 119 0.92 -15.46 10.55
C SER A 119 1.48 -14.41 11.51
N VAL A 120 1.35 -14.59 12.81
CA VAL A 120 1.94 -13.67 13.81
C VAL A 120 3.48 -13.71 13.74
N ILE A 121 4.07 -14.88 13.66
CA ILE A 121 5.54 -15.03 13.51
C ILE A 121 5.99 -14.35 12.20
N GLY A 122 5.29 -14.61 11.10
CA GLY A 122 5.54 -13.96 9.81
C GLY A 122 5.41 -12.44 9.87
N ALA A 123 4.39 -11.92 10.56
CA ALA A 123 4.18 -10.49 10.76
C ALA A 123 5.35 -9.86 11.53
N VAL A 124 5.80 -10.49 12.61
CA VAL A 124 6.98 -10.03 13.36
C VAL A 124 8.24 -10.06 12.48
N ALA A 125 8.45 -11.14 11.71
CA ALA A 125 9.60 -11.25 10.82
C ALA A 125 9.60 -10.13 9.76
N ILE A 126 8.47 -9.87 9.11
CA ILE A 126 8.34 -8.78 8.12
C ILE A 126 8.61 -7.42 8.78
N LEU A 127 8.05 -7.15 9.97
CA LEU A 127 8.28 -5.89 10.69
C LEU A 127 9.76 -5.71 11.07
N VAL A 128 10.47 -6.77 11.45
CA VAL A 128 11.91 -6.70 11.71
C VAL A 128 12.68 -6.33 10.46
N VAL A 129 12.35 -6.92 9.30
CA VAL A 129 12.97 -6.57 8.02
C VAL A 129 12.64 -5.11 7.66
N TYR A 130 11.39 -4.69 7.83
CA TYR A 130 10.98 -3.30 7.57
C TYR A 130 11.75 -2.30 8.44
N VAL A 131 11.89 -2.55 9.74
CA VAL A 131 12.64 -1.69 10.65
C VAL A 131 14.12 -1.65 10.28
N SER A 132 14.70 -2.78 9.87
CA SER A 132 16.10 -2.85 9.43
C SER A 132 16.39 -2.01 8.19
N TRP A 133 15.41 -1.86 7.30
CA TRP A 133 15.47 -0.95 6.15
C TRP A 133 15.18 0.50 6.56
N LEU A 134 14.17 0.73 7.40
CA LEU A 134 13.70 2.06 7.77
C LEU A 134 14.75 2.85 8.56
N VAL A 135 15.45 2.22 9.51
CA VAL A 135 16.42 2.91 10.37
C VAL A 135 17.57 3.52 9.57
N PRO A 136 18.25 2.82 8.65
CA PRO A 136 19.23 3.43 7.75
C PRO A 136 18.63 4.48 6.82
N TYR A 137 17.42 4.26 6.31
CA TYR A 137 16.72 5.20 5.45
C TYR A 137 16.50 6.55 6.15
N LEU A 138 16.01 6.53 7.40
CA LEU A 138 15.79 7.74 8.19
C LEU A 138 17.11 8.45 8.62
N ARG A 139 18.21 7.70 8.71
CA ARG A 139 19.54 8.23 9.06
C ARG A 139 20.35 8.69 7.84
N SER A 140 19.92 8.36 6.64
CA SER A 140 20.61 8.78 5.42
C SER A 140 20.63 10.32 5.34
N PRO A 141 21.78 10.94 5.10
CA PRO A 141 21.86 12.34 4.77
C PRO A 141 21.33 12.55 3.35
N THR A 142 20.05 12.37 3.16
CA THR A 142 19.37 12.86 1.96
C THR A 142 19.64 14.35 1.93
N THR A 143 20.04 14.86 0.78
CA THR A 143 20.27 16.28 0.49
C THR A 143 19.19 17.12 1.18
N SER A 144 19.44 17.44 2.43
CA SER A 144 18.56 18.21 3.28
C SER A 144 18.58 19.62 2.72
N GLU A 145 17.58 19.97 1.94
CA GLU A 145 17.24 21.39 1.92
C GLU A 145 17.09 21.82 3.38
N PRO A 146 17.71 22.91 3.79
CA PRO A 146 17.62 23.39 5.17
C PRO A 146 16.13 23.48 5.53
N ALA A 147 15.78 22.91 6.68
CA ALA A 147 14.42 22.89 7.20
C ALA A 147 13.82 24.29 7.08
N LYS A 148 12.85 24.48 6.21
CA LYS A 148 12.14 25.76 6.10
C LYS A 148 11.42 25.97 7.41
N ALA A 149 11.65 27.13 8.05
CA ALA A 149 10.99 27.45 9.31
C ALA A 149 9.47 27.30 9.15
N SER A 150 8.92 26.23 9.73
CA SER A 150 7.49 25.96 9.70
C SER A 150 6.74 27.16 10.29
N ARG A 151 5.80 27.70 9.54
CA ARG A 151 4.96 28.83 9.97
C ARG A 151 3.94 28.43 11.04
N LEU A 152 3.72 27.14 11.24
CA LEU A 152 2.76 26.61 12.23
C LEU A 152 3.49 26.19 13.51
N GLY A 153 2.87 26.47 14.65
CA GLY A 153 3.31 25.93 15.94
C GLY A 153 3.19 24.40 15.95
N LEU A 154 4.11 23.69 16.64
CA LEU A 154 4.09 22.23 16.74
C LEU A 154 2.74 21.73 17.28
N ALA A 155 2.20 22.38 18.30
CA ALA A 155 0.90 22.03 18.91
C ALA A 155 -0.25 22.13 17.90
N THR A 156 -0.25 23.17 17.04
CA THR A 156 -1.26 23.32 15.98
C THR A 156 -1.11 22.22 14.92
N GLY A 157 0.12 21.91 14.51
CA GLY A 157 0.39 20.83 13.56
C GLY A 157 -0.07 19.46 14.09
N VAL A 158 0.28 19.13 15.33
CA VAL A 158 -0.16 17.90 16.01
C VAL A 158 -1.68 17.89 16.18
N GLY A 159 -2.29 19.01 16.57
CA GLY A 159 -3.76 19.11 16.67
C GLY A 159 -4.46 18.82 15.33
N LEU A 160 -3.95 19.34 14.22
CA LEU A 160 -4.47 19.05 12.87
C LEU A 160 -4.28 17.58 12.48
N LEU A 161 -3.16 16.94 12.87
CA LEU A 161 -2.94 15.51 12.64
C LEU A 161 -3.96 14.67 13.41
N VAL A 162 -4.19 14.98 14.68
CA VAL A 162 -5.20 14.29 15.51
C VAL A 162 -6.60 14.46 14.91
N LEU A 163 -6.98 15.69 14.55
CA LEU A 163 -8.28 15.96 13.92
C LEU A 163 -8.43 15.20 12.60
N GLY A 164 -7.38 15.16 11.77
CA GLY A 164 -7.37 14.40 10.53
C GLY A 164 -7.47 12.89 10.76
N GLY A 165 -6.79 12.35 11.79
CA GLY A 165 -6.88 10.93 12.17
C GLY A 165 -8.27 10.55 12.67
N VAL A 166 -8.84 11.36 13.57
CA VAL A 166 -10.22 11.15 14.06
C VAL A 166 -11.24 11.26 12.91
N GLY A 167 -11.10 12.27 12.04
CA GLY A 167 -11.95 12.40 10.86
C GLY A 167 -11.84 11.21 9.92
N SER A 168 -10.62 10.70 9.70
CA SER A 168 -10.39 9.49 8.91
C SER A 168 -11.09 8.27 9.52
N ALA A 169 -11.02 8.09 10.85
CA ALA A 169 -11.71 6.99 11.52
C ALA A 169 -13.22 7.06 11.32
N PHE A 170 -13.85 8.22 11.54
CA PHE A 170 -15.30 8.38 11.32
C PHE A 170 -15.71 8.10 9.87
N VAL A 171 -14.98 8.66 8.91
CA VAL A 171 -15.31 8.45 7.49
C VAL A 171 -15.13 6.97 7.11
N SER A 172 -14.09 6.30 7.61
CA SER A 172 -13.84 4.88 7.36
C SER A 172 -14.92 3.99 7.96
N ASP A 173 -15.43 4.32 9.15
CA ASP A 173 -16.55 3.59 9.77
C ASP A 173 -17.83 3.70 8.93
N TRP A 174 -18.22 4.93 8.54
CA TRP A 174 -19.37 5.14 7.66
C TRP A 174 -19.20 4.45 6.31
N PHE A 175 -18.00 4.46 5.75
CA PHE A 175 -17.68 3.80 4.49
C PHE A 175 -17.89 2.28 4.60
N VAL A 176 -17.37 1.64 5.65
CA VAL A 176 -17.55 0.20 5.90
C VAL A 176 -19.03 -0.16 6.09
N GLN A 177 -19.79 0.66 6.84
CA GLN A 177 -21.23 0.46 7.03
C GLN A 177 -21.99 0.56 5.69
N ALA A 178 -21.60 1.47 4.80
CA ALA A 178 -22.22 1.65 3.49
C ALA A 178 -21.85 0.54 2.48
N LEU A 179 -20.72 -0.16 2.67
CA LEU A 179 -20.27 -1.20 1.73
C LEU A 179 -21.26 -2.36 1.61
N GLN A 180 -21.77 -2.88 2.71
CA GLN A 180 -22.66 -4.05 2.71
C GLN A 180 -23.96 -3.84 1.90
N PRO A 181 -24.74 -2.77 2.14
CA PRO A 181 -25.91 -2.50 1.32
C PRO A 181 -25.53 -2.24 -0.15
N THR A 182 -24.39 -1.55 -0.40
CA THR A 182 -23.91 -1.28 -1.76
C THR A 182 -23.58 -2.58 -2.52
N ILE A 183 -22.84 -3.50 -1.90
CA ILE A 183 -22.52 -4.82 -2.46
C ILE A 183 -23.78 -5.56 -2.85
N ARG A 184 -24.80 -5.57 -1.97
CA ARG A 184 -26.07 -6.24 -2.23
C ARG A 184 -26.87 -5.58 -3.36
N THR A 185 -26.93 -4.24 -3.37
CA THR A 185 -27.70 -3.49 -4.37
C THR A 185 -27.08 -3.57 -5.77
N LEU A 186 -25.76 -3.49 -5.85
CA LEU A 186 -25.03 -3.54 -7.13
C LEU A 186 -24.70 -4.96 -7.60
N HIS A 187 -24.99 -5.98 -6.78
CA HIS A 187 -24.67 -7.39 -7.05
C HIS A 187 -23.18 -7.60 -7.39
N ILE A 188 -22.29 -6.91 -6.68
CA ILE A 188 -20.84 -7.06 -6.84
C ILE A 188 -20.28 -8.02 -5.80
N SER A 189 -19.12 -8.66 -6.11
CA SER A 189 -18.46 -9.52 -5.15
C SER A 189 -17.86 -8.74 -3.98
N ARG A 190 -17.73 -9.38 -2.81
CA ARG A 190 -17.02 -8.80 -1.66
C ARG A 190 -15.54 -8.60 -1.96
N ALA A 191 -14.97 -9.50 -2.74
CA ALA A 191 -13.59 -9.43 -3.18
C ALA A 191 -13.35 -8.21 -4.08
N PHE A 192 -14.20 -7.98 -5.07
CA PHE A 192 -14.13 -6.78 -5.92
C PHE A 192 -14.32 -5.50 -5.11
N ALA A 193 -15.28 -5.48 -4.18
CA ALA A 193 -15.51 -4.32 -3.33
C ALA A 193 -14.25 -3.96 -2.51
N GLY A 194 -13.59 -4.93 -1.89
CA GLY A 194 -12.35 -4.71 -1.14
C GLY A 194 -11.18 -4.35 -2.07
N LEU A 195 -10.92 -5.19 -3.07
CA LEU A 195 -9.73 -5.09 -3.91
C LEU A 195 -9.71 -3.84 -4.80
N VAL A 196 -10.88 -3.40 -5.27
CA VAL A 196 -10.98 -2.28 -6.22
C VAL A 196 -11.56 -1.04 -5.56
N ILE A 197 -12.78 -1.13 -4.99
CA ILE A 197 -13.48 0.07 -4.50
C ILE A 197 -12.79 0.63 -3.26
N VAL A 198 -12.54 -0.21 -2.26
CA VAL A 198 -11.89 0.21 -1.01
C VAL A 198 -10.48 0.71 -1.29
N ALA A 199 -9.70 -0.05 -2.06
CA ALA A 199 -8.32 0.27 -2.36
C ALA A 199 -8.15 1.60 -3.12
N ILE A 200 -9.00 1.86 -4.11
CA ILE A 200 -8.96 3.13 -4.87
C ILE A 200 -9.45 4.30 -4.01
N ALA A 201 -10.52 4.11 -3.23
CA ALA A 201 -11.08 5.17 -2.40
C ALA A 201 -10.13 5.55 -1.23
N GLY A 202 -9.50 4.55 -0.60
CA GLY A 202 -8.58 4.74 0.52
C GLY A 202 -7.33 5.53 0.14
N ASN A 203 -6.74 5.23 -1.01
CA ASN A 203 -5.46 5.80 -1.48
C ASN A 203 -5.62 6.93 -2.51
N GLY A 204 -6.84 7.41 -2.77
CA GLY A 204 -7.12 8.34 -3.88
C GLY A 204 -6.25 9.60 -3.91
N VAL A 205 -5.87 10.13 -2.76
CA VAL A 205 -4.98 11.32 -2.67
C VAL A 205 -3.57 10.97 -3.13
N GLU A 206 -3.01 9.84 -2.67
CA GLU A 206 -1.67 9.38 -3.06
C GLU A 206 -1.59 9.08 -4.56
N HIS A 207 -2.63 8.45 -5.10
CA HIS A 207 -2.77 8.17 -6.53
C HIS A 207 -2.72 9.47 -7.35
N ALA A 208 -3.52 10.47 -6.96
CA ALA A 208 -3.55 11.76 -7.63
C ALA A 208 -2.19 12.49 -7.55
N VAL A 209 -1.52 12.44 -6.40
CA VAL A 209 -0.20 13.06 -6.20
C VAL A 209 0.85 12.38 -7.07
N GLY A 210 0.92 11.04 -7.09
CA GLY A 210 1.87 10.30 -7.92
C GLY A 210 1.73 10.64 -9.41
N ILE A 211 0.51 10.62 -9.94
CA ILE A 211 0.21 10.95 -11.35
C ILE A 211 0.54 12.44 -11.63
N ALA A 212 0.19 13.35 -10.74
CA ALA A 212 0.48 14.77 -10.90
C ALA A 212 1.98 15.07 -10.90
N LEU A 213 2.77 14.37 -10.09
CA LEU A 213 4.23 14.49 -10.08
C LEU A 213 4.84 14.00 -11.40
N ALA A 214 4.39 12.87 -11.93
CA ALA A 214 4.81 12.37 -13.24
C ALA A 214 4.46 13.36 -14.36
N HIS A 215 3.26 13.95 -14.31
CA HIS A 215 2.83 14.98 -15.26
C HIS A 215 3.70 16.25 -15.20
N ARG A 216 4.27 16.58 -14.02
CA ARG A 216 5.12 17.75 -13.79
C ARG A 216 6.61 17.47 -14.03
N ASP A 217 6.94 16.38 -14.71
CA ASP A 217 8.32 15.97 -15.01
C ASP A 217 9.17 15.80 -13.73
N LYS A 218 8.59 15.13 -12.72
CA LYS A 218 9.25 14.75 -11.47
C LYS A 218 9.22 13.23 -11.27
N PRO A 219 9.88 12.47 -12.16
CA PRO A 219 9.79 11.01 -12.18
C PRO A 219 10.25 10.36 -10.88
N GLU A 220 11.36 10.83 -10.30
CA GLU A 220 11.91 10.35 -9.05
C GLU A 220 10.89 10.40 -7.91
N LEU A 221 10.23 11.55 -7.74
CA LEU A 221 9.23 11.73 -6.69
C LEU A 221 7.96 10.93 -6.97
N ALA A 222 7.53 10.83 -8.23
CA ALA A 222 6.35 10.07 -8.62
C ALA A 222 6.51 8.58 -8.31
N ILE A 223 7.65 7.99 -8.72
CA ILE A 223 7.98 6.59 -8.42
C ILE A 223 8.14 6.39 -6.91
N SER A 224 8.80 7.31 -6.21
CA SER A 224 9.01 7.23 -4.76
C SER A 224 7.70 7.19 -3.99
N VAL A 225 6.73 8.05 -4.30
CA VAL A 225 5.41 8.06 -3.62
C VAL A 225 4.72 6.71 -3.76
N VAL A 226 4.64 6.17 -4.98
CA VAL A 226 3.93 4.91 -5.24
C VAL A 226 4.65 3.72 -4.63
N LYS A 227 5.98 3.61 -4.84
CA LYS A 227 6.78 2.47 -4.35
C LYS A 227 6.85 2.43 -2.83
N ASN A 228 6.97 3.59 -2.17
CA ASN A 228 6.93 3.67 -0.71
C ASN A 228 5.57 3.25 -0.15
N SER A 229 4.46 3.65 -0.78
CA SER A 229 3.11 3.22 -0.37
C SER A 229 2.98 1.70 -0.45
N VAL A 230 3.38 1.08 -1.57
CA VAL A 230 3.38 -0.39 -1.72
C VAL A 230 4.19 -1.08 -0.61
N ALA A 231 5.43 -0.63 -0.38
CA ALA A 231 6.31 -1.21 0.63
C ALA A 231 5.74 -1.06 2.05
N GLN A 232 5.18 0.11 2.37
CA GLN A 232 4.59 0.35 3.69
C GLN A 232 3.32 -0.48 3.93
N ILE A 233 2.45 -0.61 2.93
CA ILE A 233 1.26 -1.45 3.08
C ILE A 233 1.66 -2.91 3.26
N ALA A 234 2.57 -3.43 2.42
CA ALA A 234 2.98 -4.83 2.44
C ALA A 234 3.84 -5.20 3.65
N ALA A 235 4.80 -4.33 4.03
CA ALA A 235 5.81 -4.66 5.03
C ALA A 235 5.56 -4.02 6.41
N PHE A 236 4.62 -3.09 6.53
CA PHE A 236 4.27 -2.47 7.80
C PHE A 236 2.78 -2.60 8.12
N LEU A 237 1.88 -2.08 7.28
CA LEU A 237 0.46 -2.00 7.59
C LEU A 237 -0.17 -3.38 7.74
N TYR A 238 0.02 -4.28 6.78
CA TYR A 238 -0.55 -5.62 6.82
C TYR A 238 -0.03 -6.43 8.03
N PRO A 239 1.30 -6.54 8.27
CA PRO A 239 1.81 -7.20 9.46
C PRO A 239 1.32 -6.58 10.77
N ALA A 240 1.25 -5.26 10.87
CA ALA A 240 0.74 -4.58 12.04
C ALA A 240 -0.74 -4.90 12.30
N LEU A 241 -1.55 -4.94 11.23
CA LEU A 241 -2.97 -5.31 11.31
C LEU A 241 -3.17 -6.78 11.71
N VAL A 242 -2.30 -7.70 11.27
CA VAL A 242 -2.30 -9.10 11.75
C VAL A 242 -2.14 -9.13 13.26
N ILE A 243 -1.15 -8.41 13.81
CA ILE A 243 -0.92 -8.35 15.25
C ILE A 243 -2.07 -7.66 15.98
N ILE A 244 -2.57 -6.53 15.48
CA ILE A 244 -3.67 -5.77 16.09
C ILE A 244 -4.96 -6.61 16.07
N SER A 245 -5.18 -7.43 15.05
CA SER A 245 -6.37 -8.28 14.96
C SER A 245 -6.46 -9.29 16.10
N LEU A 246 -5.36 -9.58 16.81
CA LEU A 246 -5.38 -10.41 18.02
C LEU A 246 -6.22 -9.79 19.16
N LEU A 247 -6.48 -8.50 19.09
CA LEU A 247 -7.34 -7.78 20.05
C LEU A 247 -8.80 -7.70 19.58
N LEU A 248 -9.10 -8.16 18.35
CA LEU A 248 -10.41 -8.10 17.73
C LEU A 248 -11.11 -9.47 17.75
N SER A 249 -12.41 -9.48 17.47
CA SER A 249 -13.19 -10.72 17.37
C SER A 249 -12.85 -11.55 16.13
N THR A 250 -12.46 -10.89 15.04
CA THR A 250 -12.09 -11.54 13.78
C THR A 250 -10.58 -11.42 13.58
N ARG A 251 -9.91 -12.58 13.45
CA ARG A 251 -8.46 -12.66 13.27
C ARG A 251 -8.10 -12.44 11.80
N LEU A 252 -7.13 -11.58 11.55
CA LEU A 252 -6.52 -11.41 10.25
C LEU A 252 -5.28 -12.30 10.16
N THR A 253 -5.14 -13.05 9.08
CA THR A 253 -4.00 -13.91 8.82
C THR A 253 -3.44 -13.64 7.43
N PHE A 254 -2.29 -14.23 7.11
CA PHE A 254 -1.73 -14.22 5.76
C PHE A 254 -2.30 -15.33 4.86
N ALA A 255 -3.21 -16.16 5.37
CA ALA A 255 -3.92 -17.14 4.55
C ALA A 255 -4.95 -16.42 3.68
N ILE A 256 -4.66 -16.34 2.40
CA ILE A 256 -5.49 -15.70 1.37
C ILE A 256 -5.80 -16.69 0.26
N ALA A 257 -6.85 -16.42 -0.52
CA ALA A 257 -7.22 -17.29 -1.63
C ALA A 257 -6.06 -17.46 -2.65
N PRO A 258 -5.88 -18.67 -3.23
CA PRO A 258 -4.76 -18.97 -4.11
C PRO A 258 -4.61 -18.03 -5.32
N VAL A 259 -5.72 -17.53 -5.84
CA VAL A 259 -5.69 -16.53 -6.93
C VAL A 259 -4.96 -15.25 -6.54
N TYR A 260 -5.16 -14.77 -5.33
CA TYR A 260 -4.47 -13.56 -4.83
C TYR A 260 -3.00 -13.83 -4.46
N ILE A 261 -2.67 -15.06 -4.06
CA ILE A 261 -1.28 -15.50 -3.90
C ILE A 261 -0.55 -15.36 -5.24
N GLY A 262 -1.13 -15.92 -6.31
CA GLY A 262 -0.57 -15.83 -7.66
C GLY A 262 -0.47 -14.40 -8.17
N ALA A 263 -1.52 -13.59 -7.94
CA ALA A 263 -1.55 -12.19 -8.33
C ALA A 263 -0.45 -11.37 -7.60
N LEU A 264 -0.30 -11.57 -6.30
CA LEU A 264 0.71 -10.84 -5.51
C LEU A 264 2.13 -11.24 -5.91
N ALA A 265 2.38 -12.55 -6.09
CA ALA A 265 3.67 -13.09 -6.53
C ALA A 265 4.06 -12.56 -7.92
N GLY A 266 3.15 -12.68 -8.88
CA GLY A 266 3.36 -12.18 -10.24
C GLY A 266 3.59 -10.68 -10.27
N SER A 267 2.79 -9.92 -9.52
CA SER A 267 2.93 -8.46 -9.44
C SER A 267 4.27 -8.04 -8.82
N ALA A 268 4.73 -8.70 -7.75
CA ALA A 268 6.00 -8.38 -7.12
C ALA A 268 7.17 -8.59 -8.09
N ILE A 269 7.17 -9.69 -8.85
CA ILE A 269 8.20 -10.01 -9.85
C ILE A 269 8.15 -9.01 -11.00
N ILE A 270 6.97 -8.74 -11.57
CA ILE A 270 6.81 -7.84 -12.72
C ILE A 270 7.21 -6.40 -12.34
N VAL A 271 6.79 -5.94 -11.17
CA VAL A 271 7.15 -4.60 -10.67
C VAL A 271 8.65 -4.47 -10.43
N TRP A 272 9.29 -5.51 -9.89
CA TRP A 272 10.75 -5.53 -9.76
C TRP A 272 11.44 -5.50 -11.12
N GLN A 273 11.00 -6.33 -12.06
CA GLN A 273 11.54 -6.40 -13.43
C GLN A 273 11.47 -5.03 -14.12
N ILE A 274 10.31 -4.34 -14.03
CA ILE A 274 10.06 -3.07 -14.74
C ILE A 274 10.80 -1.89 -14.09
N THR A 275 10.99 -1.91 -12.78
CA THR A 275 11.55 -0.74 -12.08
C THR A 275 12.99 -0.94 -11.58
N GLY A 276 13.57 -2.12 -11.82
CA GLY A 276 14.86 -2.49 -11.23
C GLY A 276 16.07 -1.83 -11.89
N ASP A 277 15.96 -1.44 -13.15
CA ASP A 277 17.01 -0.78 -13.94
C ASP A 277 16.95 0.76 -13.92
N GLY A 278 15.95 1.33 -13.21
CA GLY A 278 15.79 2.79 -13.10
C GLY A 278 15.18 3.45 -14.33
N GLU A 279 14.67 2.68 -15.26
CA GLU A 279 14.04 3.17 -16.49
C GLU A 279 12.67 2.50 -16.71
N ALA A 280 11.72 3.17 -17.35
CA ALA A 280 10.45 2.57 -17.71
C ALA A 280 9.82 3.21 -18.95
N THR A 281 9.20 2.38 -19.80
CA THR A 281 8.56 2.74 -21.06
C THR A 281 7.05 2.80 -20.95
N VAL A 282 6.38 3.45 -21.91
CA VAL A 282 4.91 3.44 -22.02
C VAL A 282 4.37 2.02 -22.11
N PHE A 283 5.06 1.11 -22.82
CA PHE A 283 4.67 -0.30 -22.95
C PHE A 283 4.58 -0.99 -21.59
N GLU A 284 5.59 -0.83 -20.75
CA GLU A 284 5.64 -1.41 -19.42
C GLU A 284 4.53 -0.87 -18.49
N GLY A 285 4.29 0.45 -18.55
CA GLY A 285 3.19 1.06 -17.84
C GLY A 285 1.82 0.53 -18.26
N VAL A 286 1.60 0.34 -19.57
CA VAL A 286 0.36 -0.26 -20.10
C VAL A 286 0.25 -1.73 -19.69
N ALA A 287 1.34 -2.49 -19.66
CA ALA A 287 1.35 -3.88 -19.21
C ALA A 287 0.90 -4.02 -17.75
N LEU A 288 1.38 -3.13 -16.86
CA LEU A 288 0.94 -3.08 -15.45
C LEU A 288 -0.57 -2.78 -15.34
N ILE A 289 -1.07 -1.81 -16.08
CA ILE A 289 -2.50 -1.47 -16.09
C ILE A 289 -3.33 -2.66 -16.59
N ALA A 290 -2.89 -3.32 -17.66
CA ALA A 290 -3.58 -4.50 -18.20
C ALA A 290 -3.62 -5.65 -17.17
N ALA A 291 -2.53 -5.90 -16.45
CA ALA A 291 -2.49 -6.89 -15.37
C ALA A 291 -3.50 -6.55 -14.27
N PHE A 292 -3.61 -5.28 -13.87
CA PHE A 292 -4.62 -4.85 -12.91
C PHE A 292 -6.05 -5.06 -13.40
N VAL A 293 -6.34 -4.73 -14.66
CA VAL A 293 -7.68 -4.89 -15.25
C VAL A 293 -8.12 -6.36 -15.21
N ILE A 294 -7.22 -7.29 -15.55
CA ILE A 294 -7.51 -8.73 -15.47
C ILE A 294 -7.76 -9.16 -14.03
N LEU A 295 -6.93 -8.71 -13.09
CA LEU A 295 -7.11 -9.01 -11.68
C LEU A 295 -8.45 -8.49 -11.13
N ALA A 296 -8.81 -7.26 -11.45
CA ALA A 296 -10.09 -6.66 -11.07
C ALA A 296 -11.27 -7.44 -11.69
N THR A 297 -11.11 -7.92 -12.92
CA THR A 297 -12.10 -8.76 -13.60
C THR A 297 -12.26 -10.10 -12.87
N VAL A 298 -11.17 -10.77 -12.50
CA VAL A 298 -11.22 -12.01 -11.70
C VAL A 298 -11.97 -11.78 -10.39
N ALA A 299 -11.59 -10.73 -9.65
CA ALA A 299 -12.26 -10.38 -8.40
C ALA A 299 -13.76 -10.08 -8.56
N ALA A 300 -14.18 -9.52 -9.71
CA ALA A 300 -15.59 -9.26 -9.98
C ALA A 300 -16.41 -10.54 -10.14
N TYR A 301 -15.81 -11.62 -10.65
CA TYR A 301 -16.46 -12.92 -10.86
C TYR A 301 -16.31 -13.90 -9.69
N GLU A 302 -15.68 -13.50 -8.59
CA GLU A 302 -15.45 -14.34 -7.41
C GLU A 302 -16.64 -14.32 -6.41
N GLY A 303 -17.81 -13.93 -6.86
CA GLY A 303 -19.00 -13.76 -6.01
C GLY A 303 -20.06 -14.83 -6.19
#